data_29d4b11a19b6a083791c4c93799224fb
#
_entry.id   29d4b11a19b6a083791c4c93799224fb
#
_cell.length_a   1.000
_cell.length_b   1.000
_cell.length_c   1.000
_cell.angle_alpha   90.00
_cell.angle_beta   90.00
_cell.angle_gamma   90.00
#
_symmetry.space_group_name_H-M   'P 1'
#
loop_
_entity.id
_entity.type
_entity.pdbx_description
1 polymer ?
#
loop_
_entity_poly.entity_id
_entity_poly.type
_entity_poly.pdbx_seq_one_letter_code
_entity_poly.pdbx_strand_id
1 'polypeptide(L)'
;MDCANCARPMTDWKLAGRLGNQFTIDVCPPCQAFWFNRHEDLGLTPASTLELMKYIGDHSTSPKQSFADRLMCSFCGSNLTLAHDMSRTMRFVYWKCPSEHGHFISFFDFLKEKDFIRPLSLAEIQNLRVSVAEVHCSNCGASVNLQTNSACPYCHSPISILDLPGQQEMLAQLAKPTNAKPVDPALPLTLALAKADTSNYLYVEHFSSWWVEGHPRDLVVAGLNAVSRLLNKLT
;
A
#
# COMPACT_ATOMS: atom_id res chain seq x y z
N MET A 1 -9.64 16.25 -10.46
CA MET A 1 -11.07 15.87 -10.37
C MET A 1 -11.55 15.83 -8.93
N ASP A 2 -12.86 15.63 -8.67
CA ASP A 2 -13.35 15.48 -7.29
C ASP A 2 -13.29 14.00 -6.84
N CYS A 3 -13.09 13.78 -5.55
CA CYS A 3 -12.99 12.44 -4.99
C CYS A 3 -14.35 11.73 -5.02
N ALA A 4 -14.39 10.51 -5.53
CA ALA A 4 -15.58 9.65 -5.60
C ALA A 4 -16.26 9.41 -4.22
N ASN A 5 -15.50 9.54 -3.13
CA ASN A 5 -16.00 9.32 -1.76
C ASN A 5 -16.38 10.60 -1.03
N CYS A 6 -15.49 11.59 -0.98
CA CYS A 6 -15.70 12.78 -0.14
C CYS A 6 -15.98 14.06 -0.93
N ALA A 7 -16.07 13.99 -2.25
CA ALA A 7 -16.31 15.10 -3.18
C ALA A 7 -15.34 16.29 -3.02
N ARG A 8 -14.19 16.12 -2.33
CA ARG A 8 -13.14 17.13 -2.27
C ARG A 8 -12.26 17.03 -3.53
N PRO A 9 -11.66 18.14 -3.98
CA PRO A 9 -10.70 18.10 -5.05
C PRO A 9 -9.56 17.12 -4.75
N MET A 10 -9.25 16.26 -5.71
CA MET A 10 -8.10 15.36 -5.66
C MET A 10 -6.86 16.06 -6.23
N THR A 11 -5.69 15.64 -5.79
CA THR A 11 -4.42 16.11 -6.32
C THR A 11 -4.02 15.23 -7.50
N ASP A 12 -3.75 15.84 -8.65
CA ASP A 12 -3.22 15.16 -9.82
C ASP A 12 -1.73 14.89 -9.67
N TRP A 13 -1.29 13.69 -10.09
CA TRP A 13 0.09 13.27 -10.05
C TRP A 13 0.50 12.61 -11.36
N LYS A 14 1.57 13.12 -11.99
CA LYS A 14 2.08 12.60 -13.24
C LYS A 14 3.13 11.52 -13.00
N LEU A 15 2.88 10.35 -13.54
CA LEU A 15 3.72 9.17 -13.41
C LEU A 15 4.13 8.61 -14.77
N ALA A 16 5.32 8.02 -14.83
CA ALA A 16 5.82 7.38 -16.04
C ALA A 16 5.12 6.04 -16.30
N GLY A 17 4.73 5.83 -17.55
CA GLY A 17 4.19 4.56 -18.04
C GLY A 17 5.27 3.71 -18.73
N ARG A 18 5.03 2.40 -18.83
CA ARG A 18 5.97 1.40 -19.39
C ARG A 18 6.34 1.61 -20.85
N LEU A 19 5.47 2.23 -21.64
CA LEU A 19 5.66 2.47 -23.07
C LEU A 19 6.16 3.89 -23.38
N GLY A 20 6.77 4.57 -22.40
CA GLY A 20 7.25 5.95 -22.54
C GLY A 20 6.14 7.01 -22.48
N ASN A 21 4.90 6.62 -22.23
CA ASN A 21 3.78 7.51 -21.98
C ASN A 21 3.80 8.04 -20.53
N GLN A 22 3.01 9.05 -20.27
CA GLN A 22 2.73 9.55 -18.91
C GLN A 22 1.27 9.29 -18.58
N PHE A 23 1.03 8.90 -17.34
CA PHE A 23 -0.29 8.81 -16.74
C PHE A 23 -0.49 9.95 -15.75
N THR A 24 -1.70 10.46 -15.65
CA THR A 24 -2.10 11.39 -14.59
C THR A 24 -3.11 10.69 -13.71
N ILE A 25 -2.67 10.30 -12.53
CA ILE A 25 -3.55 9.73 -11.52
C ILE A 25 -4.03 10.81 -10.56
N ASP A 26 -5.19 10.62 -9.99
CA ASP A 26 -5.71 11.52 -8.97
C ASP A 26 -5.63 10.86 -7.58
N VAL A 27 -5.23 11.65 -6.58
CA VAL A 27 -4.98 11.19 -5.21
C VAL A 27 -5.85 11.94 -4.23
N CYS A 28 -6.53 11.21 -3.37
CA CYS A 28 -7.27 11.76 -2.24
C CYS A 28 -6.61 11.37 -0.91
N PRO A 29 -5.75 12.21 -0.30
CA PRO A 29 -5.08 11.88 0.96
C PRO A 29 -6.05 11.62 2.12
N PRO A 30 -7.14 12.41 2.31
CA PRO A 30 -8.09 12.15 3.39
C PRO A 30 -8.82 10.81 3.29
N CYS A 31 -9.08 10.33 2.06
CA CYS A 31 -9.71 9.02 1.83
C CYS A 31 -8.67 7.90 1.73
N GLN A 32 -7.38 8.23 1.64
CA GLN A 32 -6.28 7.31 1.36
C GLN A 32 -6.61 6.43 0.15
N ALA A 33 -6.87 7.09 -0.99
CA ALA A 33 -7.34 6.42 -2.20
C ALA A 33 -6.82 7.12 -3.46
N PHE A 34 -6.75 6.31 -4.53
CA PHE A 34 -6.41 6.74 -5.88
C PHE A 34 -7.61 6.62 -6.80
N TRP A 35 -7.64 7.47 -7.82
CA TRP A 35 -8.40 7.25 -9.03
C TRP A 35 -7.45 7.01 -10.18
N PHE A 36 -7.64 5.88 -10.87
CA PHE A 36 -6.96 5.57 -12.12
C PHE A 36 -7.97 5.66 -13.26
N ASN A 37 -7.61 6.33 -14.34
CA ASN A 37 -8.34 6.22 -15.58
C ASN A 37 -8.15 4.81 -16.15
N ARG A 38 -8.85 4.48 -17.22
CA ARG A 38 -8.86 3.12 -17.78
C ARG A 38 -7.44 2.59 -18.01
N HIS A 39 -7.09 1.48 -17.32
CA HIS A 39 -5.83 0.72 -17.46
C HIS A 39 -4.53 1.46 -17.11
N GLU A 40 -4.58 2.62 -16.49
CA GLU A 40 -3.38 3.38 -16.10
C GLU A 40 -2.55 2.63 -15.04
N ASP A 41 -3.22 2.00 -14.10
CA ASP A 41 -2.62 1.19 -13.03
C ASP A 41 -1.75 0.04 -13.57
N LEU A 42 -2.21 -0.61 -14.66
CA LEU A 42 -1.49 -1.70 -15.31
C LEU A 42 -0.28 -1.21 -16.12
N GLY A 43 -0.34 0.02 -16.59
CA GLY A 43 0.68 0.64 -17.42
C GLY A 43 1.83 1.30 -16.64
N LEU A 44 1.75 1.41 -15.32
CA LEU A 44 2.79 2.05 -14.50
C LEU A 44 4.14 1.36 -14.61
N THR A 45 5.22 2.15 -14.62
CA THR A 45 6.58 1.60 -14.46
C THR A 45 6.77 1.10 -13.03
N PRO A 46 7.73 0.18 -12.80
CA PRO A 46 8.11 -0.20 -11.43
C PRO A 46 8.55 1.00 -10.58
N ALA A 47 9.26 1.98 -11.16
CA ALA A 47 9.65 3.20 -10.47
C ALA A 47 8.44 4.01 -10.01
N SER A 48 7.47 4.25 -10.91
CA SER A 48 6.24 4.97 -10.58
C SER A 48 5.41 4.23 -9.52
N THR A 49 5.40 2.90 -9.56
CA THR A 49 4.72 2.09 -8.53
C THR A 49 5.39 2.25 -7.17
N LEU A 50 6.74 2.32 -7.12
CA LEU A 50 7.48 2.61 -5.87
C LEU A 50 7.25 4.04 -5.37
N GLU A 51 7.14 5.02 -6.27
CA GLU A 51 6.78 6.40 -5.90
C GLU A 51 5.41 6.43 -5.20
N LEU A 52 4.42 5.69 -5.72
CA LEU A 52 3.11 5.57 -5.07
C LEU A 52 3.20 4.85 -3.72
N MET A 53 4.01 3.80 -3.61
CA MET A 53 4.23 3.11 -2.33
C MET A 53 4.85 4.06 -1.30
N LYS A 54 5.84 4.85 -1.69
CA LYS A 54 6.43 5.88 -0.83
C LYS A 54 5.39 6.90 -0.39
N TYR A 55 4.59 7.40 -1.33
CA TYR A 55 3.51 8.34 -1.03
C TYR A 55 2.51 7.76 -0.01
N ILE A 56 2.12 6.50 -0.18
CA ILE A 56 1.27 5.80 0.79
C ILE A 56 1.91 5.80 2.17
N GLY A 57 3.21 5.47 2.26
CA GLY A 57 3.96 5.47 3.51
C GLY A 57 3.93 6.83 4.21
N ASP A 58 4.18 7.90 3.47
CA ASP A 58 4.22 9.26 4.00
C ASP A 58 2.84 9.76 4.49
N HIS A 59 1.74 9.21 3.98
CA HIS A 59 0.36 9.64 4.28
C HIS A 59 -0.47 8.63 5.09
N SER A 60 0.04 7.42 5.32
CA SER A 60 -0.69 6.33 5.98
C SER A 60 -0.98 6.55 7.47
N THR A 61 -0.23 7.45 8.12
CA THR A 61 -0.43 7.79 9.54
C THR A 61 -1.56 8.79 9.77
N SER A 62 -2.04 9.44 8.70
CA SER A 62 -3.15 10.40 8.80
C SER A 62 -4.47 9.67 9.05
N PRO A 63 -5.43 10.28 9.78
CA PRO A 63 -6.75 9.70 9.95
C PRO A 63 -7.42 9.43 8.60
N LYS A 64 -7.85 8.18 8.38
CA LYS A 64 -8.53 7.77 7.16
C LYS A 64 -10.02 8.07 7.25
N GLN A 65 -10.58 8.72 6.24
CA GLN A 65 -12.01 8.88 6.09
C GLN A 65 -12.65 7.57 5.61
N SER A 66 -13.68 7.10 6.31
CA SER A 66 -14.44 5.91 5.89
C SER A 66 -15.08 6.13 4.53
N PHE A 67 -15.17 5.05 3.76
CA PHE A 67 -15.88 5.10 2.48
C PHE A 67 -17.39 5.09 2.71
N ALA A 68 -18.09 5.92 1.93
CA ALA A 68 -19.54 5.95 1.91
C ALA A 68 -20.09 4.66 1.26
N ASP A 69 -21.33 4.33 1.58
CA ASP A 69 -22.03 3.18 0.97
C ASP A 69 -22.17 3.32 -0.56
N ARG A 70 -22.15 4.56 -1.05
CA ARG A 70 -22.24 4.87 -2.47
C ARG A 70 -21.09 5.78 -2.89
N LEU A 71 -20.30 5.31 -3.82
CA LEU A 71 -19.24 6.07 -4.46
C LEU A 71 -19.70 6.50 -5.85
N MET A 72 -19.42 7.75 -6.22
CA MET A 72 -19.90 8.35 -7.47
C MET A 72 -18.73 8.61 -8.41
N CYS A 73 -18.91 8.29 -9.68
CA CYS A 73 -17.94 8.67 -10.70
C CYS A 73 -17.97 10.18 -10.93
N SER A 74 -16.84 10.85 -10.75
CA SER A 74 -16.73 12.29 -10.93
C SER A 74 -16.88 12.77 -12.37
N PHE A 75 -16.76 11.85 -13.35
CA PHE A 75 -16.93 12.17 -14.77
C PHE A 75 -18.39 12.11 -15.22
N CYS A 76 -19.15 11.09 -14.79
CA CYS A 76 -20.50 10.87 -15.30
C CYS A 76 -21.57 10.83 -14.22
N GLY A 77 -21.23 10.97 -12.95
CA GLY A 77 -22.18 10.92 -11.84
C GLY A 77 -22.82 9.55 -11.58
N SER A 78 -22.41 8.50 -12.30
CA SER A 78 -22.95 7.16 -12.07
C SER A 78 -22.37 6.55 -10.78
N ASN A 79 -23.16 5.71 -10.11
CA ASN A 79 -22.68 4.90 -9.00
C ASN A 79 -21.56 3.98 -9.49
N LEU A 80 -20.45 3.95 -8.74
CA LEU A 80 -19.39 3.00 -8.97
C LEU A 80 -19.82 1.60 -8.56
N THR A 81 -19.39 0.59 -9.28
CA THR A 81 -19.66 -0.82 -9.00
C THR A 81 -18.45 -1.44 -8.30
N LEU A 82 -18.68 -2.06 -7.14
CA LEU A 82 -17.64 -2.82 -6.44
C LEU A 82 -17.20 -4.00 -7.29
N ALA A 83 -15.91 -4.11 -7.52
CA ALA A 83 -15.25 -5.21 -8.20
C ALA A 83 -14.28 -5.91 -7.25
N HIS A 84 -14.15 -7.22 -7.43
CA HIS A 84 -13.23 -8.07 -6.67
C HIS A 84 -12.23 -8.67 -7.64
N ASP A 85 -10.97 -8.69 -7.24
CA ASP A 85 -9.90 -9.31 -8.01
C ASP A 85 -8.88 -9.96 -7.07
N MET A 86 -7.88 -10.62 -7.62
CA MET A 86 -6.87 -11.34 -6.87
C MET A 86 -5.48 -11.03 -7.44
N SER A 87 -4.57 -10.59 -6.57
CA SER A 87 -3.14 -10.58 -6.83
C SER A 87 -2.56 -12.00 -6.59
N ARG A 88 -1.26 -12.17 -6.64
CA ARG A 88 -0.64 -13.48 -6.37
C ARG A 88 -0.97 -14.03 -4.98
N THR A 89 -1.12 -13.17 -3.98
CA THR A 89 -1.20 -13.57 -2.58
C THR A 89 -2.48 -13.16 -1.87
N MET A 90 -3.18 -12.14 -2.36
CA MET A 90 -4.29 -11.53 -1.66
C MET A 90 -5.44 -11.13 -2.59
N ARG A 91 -6.65 -11.23 -2.07
CA ARG A 91 -7.83 -10.60 -2.70
C ARG A 91 -7.82 -9.10 -2.41
N PHE A 92 -8.19 -8.30 -3.42
CA PHE A 92 -8.36 -6.86 -3.29
C PHE A 92 -9.68 -6.43 -3.91
N VAL A 93 -10.10 -5.21 -3.59
CA VAL A 93 -11.34 -4.63 -4.09
C VAL A 93 -11.08 -3.25 -4.65
N TYR A 94 -11.86 -2.87 -5.64
CA TYR A 94 -11.88 -1.54 -6.21
C TYR A 94 -13.28 -1.20 -6.73
N TRP A 95 -13.55 0.07 -6.95
CA TRP A 95 -14.85 0.53 -7.45
C TRP A 95 -14.68 1.06 -8.87
N LYS A 96 -15.26 0.39 -9.85
CA LYS A 96 -15.17 0.76 -11.26
C LYS A 96 -16.37 1.55 -11.75
N CYS A 97 -16.15 2.49 -12.65
CA CYS A 97 -17.20 3.17 -13.37
C CYS A 97 -17.84 2.23 -14.40
N PRO A 98 -19.19 2.07 -14.42
CA PRO A 98 -19.86 1.26 -15.43
C PRO A 98 -19.65 1.78 -16.86
N SER A 99 -19.40 3.09 -17.03
CA SER A 99 -19.09 3.73 -18.32
C SER A 99 -17.58 3.76 -18.64
N GLU A 100 -16.78 2.95 -17.94
CA GLU A 100 -15.34 2.76 -18.18
C GLU A 100 -14.47 4.02 -18.06
N HIS A 101 -14.89 5.04 -17.32
CA HIS A 101 -14.05 6.23 -17.05
C HIS A 101 -12.83 5.94 -16.19
N GLY A 102 -12.84 4.84 -15.46
CA GLY A 102 -11.74 4.44 -14.60
C GLY A 102 -12.23 3.74 -13.32
N HIS A 103 -11.37 3.70 -12.31
CA HIS A 103 -11.70 3.05 -11.05
C HIS A 103 -11.07 3.76 -9.85
N PHE A 104 -11.73 3.62 -8.71
CA PHE A 104 -11.33 4.14 -7.41
C PHE A 104 -10.83 2.99 -6.54
N ILE A 105 -9.64 3.11 -5.97
CA ILE A 105 -9.00 2.06 -5.16
C ILE A 105 -8.39 2.66 -3.90
N SER A 106 -8.52 1.96 -2.75
CA SER A 106 -7.84 2.37 -1.53
C SER A 106 -6.33 2.17 -1.62
N PHE A 107 -5.55 2.93 -0.83
CA PHE A 107 -4.10 2.72 -0.71
C PHE A 107 -3.78 1.28 -0.32
N PHE A 108 -4.54 0.72 0.62
CA PHE A 108 -4.32 -0.65 1.09
C PHE A 108 -4.62 -1.70 0.01
N ASP A 109 -5.71 -1.52 -0.75
CA ASP A 109 -6.03 -2.45 -1.85
C ASP A 109 -5.06 -2.30 -3.02
N PHE A 110 -4.55 -1.10 -3.28
CA PHE A 110 -3.46 -0.89 -4.25
C PHE A 110 -2.18 -1.63 -3.83
N LEU A 111 -1.81 -1.62 -2.54
CA LEU A 111 -0.67 -2.40 -2.06
C LEU A 111 -0.87 -3.91 -2.25
N LYS A 112 -2.11 -4.41 -2.08
CA LYS A 112 -2.45 -5.82 -2.38
C LYS A 112 -2.35 -6.10 -3.87
N GLU A 113 -2.93 -5.26 -4.71
CA GLU A 113 -2.90 -5.38 -6.17
C GLU A 113 -1.48 -5.51 -6.70
N LYS A 114 -0.56 -4.69 -6.17
CA LYS A 114 0.84 -4.66 -6.59
C LYS A 114 1.75 -5.66 -5.85
N ASP A 115 1.18 -6.56 -5.06
CA ASP A 115 1.91 -7.56 -4.27
C ASP A 115 2.96 -6.96 -3.31
N PHE A 116 2.72 -5.73 -2.80
CA PHE A 116 3.59 -5.11 -1.81
C PHE A 116 3.39 -5.63 -0.40
N ILE A 117 2.25 -6.24 -0.15
CA ILE A 117 1.90 -6.83 1.14
C ILE A 117 1.50 -8.28 0.98
N ARG A 118 1.75 -9.06 2.02
CA ARG A 118 1.31 -10.44 2.13
C ARG A 118 0.67 -10.73 3.47
N PRO A 119 -0.19 -11.75 3.58
CA PRO A 119 -0.68 -12.19 4.87
C PRO A 119 0.48 -12.78 5.70
N LEU A 120 0.42 -12.62 7.02
CA LEU A 120 1.28 -13.34 7.93
C LEU A 120 0.87 -14.82 7.94
N SER A 121 1.87 -15.70 7.94
CA SER A 121 1.67 -17.12 8.20
C SER A 121 1.24 -17.36 9.65
N LEU A 122 0.65 -18.51 9.93
CA LEU A 122 0.26 -18.87 11.30
C LEU A 122 1.47 -18.90 12.25
N ALA A 123 2.63 -19.35 11.77
CA ALA A 123 3.86 -19.36 12.56
C ALA A 123 4.34 -17.95 12.90
N GLU A 124 4.29 -17.01 11.95
CA GLU A 124 4.63 -15.60 12.18
C GLU A 124 3.66 -14.96 13.18
N ILE A 125 2.37 -15.25 13.07
CA ILE A 125 1.37 -14.77 14.04
C ILE A 125 1.63 -15.35 15.43
N GLN A 126 1.99 -16.61 15.55
CA GLN A 126 2.33 -17.24 16.83
C GLN A 126 3.57 -16.59 17.46
N ASN A 127 4.61 -16.32 16.65
CA ASN A 127 5.80 -15.62 17.13
C ASN A 127 5.48 -14.19 17.56
N LEU A 128 4.64 -13.50 16.78
CA LEU A 128 4.23 -12.12 17.10
C LEU A 128 3.43 -12.04 18.41
N ARG A 129 2.61 -13.04 18.71
CA ARG A 129 1.81 -13.15 19.96
C ARG A 129 2.65 -13.10 21.23
N VAL A 130 3.90 -13.52 21.17
CA VAL A 130 4.81 -13.53 22.33
C VAL A 130 5.13 -12.09 22.77
N SER A 131 5.24 -11.17 21.83
CA SER A 131 5.66 -9.79 22.08
C SER A 131 4.55 -8.77 21.90
N VAL A 132 3.51 -9.08 21.13
CA VAL A 132 2.44 -8.15 20.75
C VAL A 132 1.08 -8.79 20.99
N ALA A 133 0.31 -8.21 21.90
CA ALA A 133 -1.04 -8.67 22.18
C ALA A 133 -2.07 -8.15 21.17
N GLU A 134 -1.85 -6.96 20.60
CA GLU A 134 -2.84 -6.24 19.81
C GLU A 134 -2.20 -5.47 18.67
N VAL A 135 -2.81 -5.52 17.49
CA VAL A 135 -2.41 -4.74 16.30
C VAL A 135 -3.61 -4.03 15.68
N HIS A 136 -3.37 -3.01 14.87
CA HIS A 136 -4.44 -2.39 14.07
C HIS A 136 -4.53 -3.07 12.70
N CYS A 137 -5.76 -3.27 12.25
CA CYS A 137 -6.03 -3.79 10.92
C CYS A 137 -5.69 -2.73 9.86
N SER A 138 -4.74 -3.02 8.98
CA SER A 138 -4.32 -2.09 7.91
C SER A 138 -5.45 -1.78 6.91
N ASN A 139 -6.51 -2.60 6.86
CA ASN A 139 -7.64 -2.35 5.97
C ASN A 139 -8.67 -1.38 6.57
N CYS A 140 -9.14 -1.64 7.80
CA CYS A 140 -10.24 -0.87 8.41
C CYS A 140 -9.84 -0.08 9.66
N GLY A 141 -8.59 -0.19 10.13
CA GLY A 141 -8.08 0.52 11.32
C GLY A 141 -8.53 -0.08 12.65
N ALA A 142 -9.41 -1.09 12.66
CA ALA A 142 -9.91 -1.68 13.90
C ALA A 142 -8.81 -2.41 14.66
N SER A 143 -8.89 -2.34 15.99
CA SER A 143 -7.99 -3.08 16.87
C SER A 143 -8.28 -4.60 16.81
N VAL A 144 -7.22 -5.39 16.69
CA VAL A 144 -7.27 -6.85 16.57
C VAL A 144 -6.41 -7.48 17.66
N ASN A 145 -7.05 -8.22 18.53
CA ASN A 145 -6.36 -9.02 19.53
C ASN A 145 -5.76 -10.27 18.89
N LEU A 146 -4.43 -10.34 18.84
CA LEU A 146 -3.70 -11.45 18.22
C LEU A 146 -3.78 -12.74 19.03
N GLN A 147 -4.08 -12.69 20.35
CA GLN A 147 -4.20 -13.90 21.16
C GLN A 147 -5.37 -14.78 20.71
N THR A 148 -6.43 -14.15 20.19
CA THR A 148 -7.68 -14.83 19.81
C THR A 148 -7.93 -14.85 18.31
N ASN A 149 -7.30 -13.94 17.54
CA ASN A 149 -7.60 -13.76 16.12
C ASN A 149 -6.33 -13.87 15.26
N SER A 150 -6.48 -14.44 14.08
CA SER A 150 -5.48 -14.47 13.00
C SER A 150 -5.88 -13.57 11.81
N ALA A 151 -7.08 -13.02 11.86
CA ALA A 151 -7.63 -12.07 10.89
C ALA A 151 -8.48 -11.03 11.63
N CYS A 152 -8.76 -9.92 10.99
CA CYS A 152 -9.61 -8.88 11.55
C CYS A 152 -11.04 -9.39 11.75
N PRO A 153 -11.63 -9.34 12.97
CA PRO A 153 -12.99 -9.81 13.20
C PRO A 153 -14.07 -8.93 12.56
N TYR A 154 -13.72 -7.70 12.12
CA TYR A 154 -14.67 -6.75 11.56
C TYR A 154 -14.73 -6.79 10.03
N CYS A 155 -13.59 -6.75 9.35
CA CYS A 155 -13.54 -6.72 7.89
C CYS A 155 -13.00 -8.02 7.28
N HIS A 156 -12.67 -9.01 8.10
CA HIS A 156 -12.14 -10.32 7.73
C HIS A 156 -10.82 -10.29 6.93
N SER A 157 -10.17 -9.13 6.81
CA SER A 157 -8.84 -9.05 6.20
C SER A 157 -7.82 -9.80 7.05
N PRO A 158 -6.93 -10.60 6.43
CA PRO A 158 -5.84 -11.23 7.16
C PRO A 158 -4.88 -10.17 7.70
N ILE A 159 -4.23 -10.47 8.83
CA ILE A 159 -3.14 -9.63 9.33
C ILE A 159 -2.01 -9.71 8.33
N SER A 160 -1.57 -8.56 7.87
CA SER A 160 -0.66 -8.45 6.74
C SER A 160 0.61 -7.68 7.11
N ILE A 161 1.67 -7.94 6.36
CA ILE A 161 2.96 -7.28 6.48
C ILE A 161 3.48 -6.90 5.10
N LEU A 162 4.40 -5.94 5.04
CA LEU A 162 5.08 -5.57 3.81
C LEU A 162 5.89 -6.77 3.26
N ASP A 163 5.71 -7.11 1.99
CA ASP A 163 6.41 -8.20 1.31
C ASP A 163 7.64 -7.68 0.55
N LEU A 164 8.73 -7.43 1.28
CA LEU A 164 9.99 -6.96 0.71
C LEU A 164 10.64 -7.96 -0.29
N PRO A 165 10.56 -9.29 -0.11
CA PRO A 165 11.07 -10.23 -1.11
C PRO A 165 10.36 -10.15 -2.47
N GLY A 166 9.03 -9.97 -2.50
CA GLY A 166 8.29 -9.78 -3.74
C GLY A 166 8.71 -8.53 -4.53
N GLN A 167 9.23 -7.54 -3.83
CA GLN A 167 9.75 -6.30 -4.43
C GLN A 167 11.14 -6.46 -5.05
N GLN A 168 11.95 -7.44 -4.63
CA GLN A 168 13.29 -7.70 -5.21
C GLN A 168 13.20 -8.02 -6.70
N GLU A 169 12.16 -8.73 -7.12
CA GLU A 169 11.92 -9.01 -8.54
C GLU A 169 11.59 -7.74 -9.32
N MET A 170 10.77 -6.85 -8.73
CA MET A 170 10.47 -5.53 -9.32
C MET A 170 11.72 -4.66 -9.40
N LEU A 171 12.57 -4.65 -8.37
CA LEU A 171 13.84 -3.92 -8.36
C LEU A 171 14.84 -4.48 -9.35
N ALA A 172 14.89 -5.82 -9.53
CA ALA A 172 15.69 -6.45 -10.56
C ALA A 172 15.22 -6.06 -11.97
N GLN A 173 13.93 -5.80 -12.16
CA GLN A 173 13.41 -5.25 -13.42
C GLN A 173 13.79 -3.77 -13.61
N LEU A 174 13.92 -2.98 -12.53
CA LEU A 174 14.41 -1.60 -12.57
C LEU A 174 15.89 -1.53 -12.93
N ALA A 175 16.67 -2.50 -12.51
CA ALA A 175 18.12 -2.58 -12.82
C ALA A 175 18.41 -2.98 -14.28
N LYS A 176 17.42 -3.45 -15.03
CA LYS A 176 17.60 -3.71 -16.48
C LYS A 176 17.59 -2.36 -17.21
N PRO A 177 18.59 -2.08 -18.09
CA PRO A 177 18.69 -0.83 -18.80
C PRO A 177 17.49 -0.68 -19.75
N THR A 178 16.52 0.10 -19.35
CA THR A 178 15.53 0.70 -20.21
C THR A 178 15.92 2.17 -20.35
N ASN A 179 15.58 2.84 -21.45
CA ASN A 179 15.87 4.25 -21.72
C ASN A 179 15.22 5.25 -20.71
N ALA A 180 14.89 4.77 -19.51
CA ALA A 180 14.40 5.56 -18.39
C ALA A 180 15.58 6.09 -17.55
N LYS A 181 15.37 7.18 -16.83
CA LYS A 181 16.36 7.80 -15.92
C LYS A 181 17.13 6.75 -15.14
N PRO A 182 18.45 6.89 -14.99
CA PRO A 182 19.26 5.93 -14.24
C PRO A 182 18.72 5.80 -12.82
N VAL A 183 18.33 4.59 -12.46
CA VAL A 183 17.97 4.23 -11.07
C VAL A 183 19.30 4.14 -10.31
N ASP A 184 19.33 4.71 -9.11
CA ASP A 184 20.51 4.62 -8.23
C ASP A 184 20.93 3.15 -8.06
N PRO A 185 22.14 2.76 -8.47
CA PRO A 185 22.62 1.39 -8.34
C PRO A 185 22.73 0.90 -6.88
N ALA A 186 22.70 1.81 -5.88
CA ALA A 186 22.66 1.47 -4.46
C ALA A 186 21.26 1.07 -3.98
N LEU A 187 20.20 1.34 -4.75
CA LEU A 187 18.81 1.07 -4.36
C LEU A 187 18.55 -0.42 -4.01
N PRO A 188 19.05 -1.43 -4.79
CA PRO A 188 18.90 -2.83 -4.44
C PRO A 188 19.58 -3.20 -3.12
N LEU A 189 20.76 -2.65 -2.86
CA LEU A 189 21.51 -2.89 -1.62
C LEU A 189 20.80 -2.26 -0.42
N THR A 190 20.26 -1.07 -0.58
CA THR A 190 19.55 -0.35 0.48
C THR A 190 18.26 -1.04 0.86
N LEU A 191 17.53 -1.57 -0.12
CA LEU A 191 16.33 -2.37 0.15
C LEU A 191 16.65 -3.74 0.73
N ALA A 192 17.79 -4.33 0.38
CA ALA A 192 18.29 -5.55 1.02
C ALA A 192 18.72 -5.29 2.48
N LEU A 193 19.34 -4.15 2.77
CA LEU A 193 19.67 -3.72 4.13
C LEU A 193 18.38 -3.40 4.93
N ALA A 194 17.41 -2.73 4.33
CA ALA A 194 16.09 -2.50 4.92
C ALA A 194 15.37 -3.82 5.25
N LYS A 195 15.53 -4.84 4.40
CA LYS A 195 15.02 -6.20 4.67
C LYS A 195 15.73 -6.84 5.86
N ALA A 196 17.06 -6.74 5.95
CA ALA A 196 17.80 -7.24 7.09
C ALA A 196 17.37 -6.55 8.38
N ASP A 197 17.18 -5.23 8.34
CA ASP A 197 16.65 -4.46 9.46
C ASP A 197 15.22 -4.85 9.81
N THR A 198 14.30 -4.96 8.84
CA THR A 198 12.93 -5.39 9.12
C THR A 198 12.83 -6.84 9.56
N SER A 199 13.71 -7.74 9.09
CA SER A 199 13.80 -9.10 9.61
C SER A 199 14.32 -9.12 11.03
N ASN A 200 15.29 -8.27 11.39
CA ASN A 200 15.75 -8.08 12.77
C ASN A 200 14.71 -7.36 13.64
N TYR A 201 13.92 -6.44 13.08
CA TYR A 201 12.79 -5.81 13.78
C TYR A 201 11.66 -6.79 14.10
N LEU A 202 11.46 -7.82 13.31
CA LEU A 202 10.55 -8.93 13.60
C LEU A 202 11.16 -9.94 14.59
N TYR A 203 12.48 -9.95 14.75
CA TYR A 203 13.23 -10.75 15.70
C TYR A 203 13.72 -9.88 16.88
N VAL A 204 12.82 -9.66 17.83
CA VAL A 204 12.98 -9.77 19.30
C VAL A 204 13.38 -8.56 20.15
N GLU A 205 14.24 -7.62 19.81
CA GLU A 205 14.67 -6.66 20.84
C GLU A 205 14.22 -5.19 20.68
N HIS A 206 13.90 -4.77 19.48
CA HIS A 206 13.45 -3.39 19.22
C HIS A 206 11.92 -3.21 19.17
N PHE A 207 11.16 -4.29 19.11
CA PHE A 207 9.71 -4.25 19.07
C PHE A 207 9.12 -3.63 20.36
N SER A 208 9.73 -3.88 21.52
CA SER A 208 9.24 -3.38 22.81
C SER A 208 9.43 -1.87 22.98
N SER A 209 10.52 -1.28 22.49
CA SER A 209 10.76 0.16 22.60
C SER A 209 9.94 0.98 21.60
N TRP A 210 9.66 0.43 20.44
CA TRP A 210 8.89 1.07 19.38
C TRP A 210 7.41 1.26 19.75
N TRP A 211 6.86 0.35 20.56
CA TRP A 211 5.48 0.38 21.02
C TRP A 211 5.23 1.38 22.16
N VAL A 212 6.26 1.77 22.85
CA VAL A 212 6.18 2.70 24.01
C VAL A 212 6.03 4.17 23.56
N GLU A 213 6.45 4.52 22.33
CA GLU A 213 6.49 5.91 21.85
C GLU A 213 5.31 6.34 20.96
N GLY A 214 4.14 5.68 21.08
CA GLY A 214 2.91 6.14 20.38
C GLY A 214 2.88 5.89 18.87
N HIS A 215 3.67 4.98 18.36
CA HIS A 215 3.67 4.60 16.93
C HIS A 215 2.45 3.76 16.56
N PRO A 216 1.97 3.85 15.31
CA PRO A 216 0.79 3.12 14.87
C PRO A 216 1.01 1.61 15.00
N ARG A 217 0.09 0.93 15.66
CA ARG A 217 0.09 -0.54 15.82
C ARG A 217 -0.25 -1.31 14.54
N ASP A 218 -0.14 -0.66 13.40
CA ASP A 218 -0.36 -1.21 12.07
C ASP A 218 0.97 -1.66 11.46
N LEU A 219 1.10 -2.97 11.22
CA LEU A 219 2.34 -3.59 10.74
C LEU A 219 2.71 -3.15 9.32
N VAL A 220 1.73 -2.90 8.46
CA VAL A 220 1.97 -2.42 7.09
C VAL A 220 2.45 -0.98 7.11
N VAL A 221 1.78 -0.12 7.88
CA VAL A 221 2.17 1.28 8.08
C VAL A 221 3.57 1.38 8.68
N ALA A 222 3.88 0.56 9.66
CA ALA A 222 5.22 0.50 10.26
C ALA A 222 6.30 0.16 9.21
N GLY A 223 6.04 -0.85 8.39
CA GLY A 223 6.93 -1.24 7.30
C GLY A 223 7.11 -0.15 6.25
N LEU A 224 6.02 0.49 5.81
CA LEU A 224 6.04 1.60 4.84
C LEU A 224 6.84 2.79 5.36
N ASN A 225 6.66 3.16 6.63
CA ASN A 225 7.41 4.25 7.25
C ASN A 225 8.91 3.93 7.33
N ALA A 226 9.29 2.69 7.61
CA ALA A 226 10.69 2.28 7.61
C ALA A 226 11.30 2.41 6.20
N VAL A 227 10.61 1.94 5.16
CA VAL A 227 11.05 2.06 3.77
C VAL A 227 11.12 3.51 3.31
N SER A 228 10.12 4.34 3.62
CA SER A 228 10.10 5.76 3.27
C SER A 228 11.28 6.51 3.89
N ARG A 229 11.58 6.27 5.18
CA ARG A 229 12.75 6.87 5.85
C ARG A 229 14.06 6.50 5.21
N LEU A 230 14.19 5.25 4.73
CA LEU A 230 15.40 4.79 4.03
C LEU A 230 15.55 5.47 2.67
N LEU A 231 14.48 5.54 1.88
CA LEU A 231 14.50 6.20 0.58
C LEU A 231 14.82 7.70 0.71
N ASN A 232 14.33 8.37 1.75
CA ASN A 232 14.62 9.79 2.01
C ASN A 232 16.06 10.06 2.47
N LYS A 233 16.81 9.06 2.93
CA LYS A 233 18.24 9.21 3.26
C LYS A 233 19.15 9.06 2.04
N LEU A 234 18.62 8.58 0.91
CA LEU A 234 19.36 8.33 -0.33
C LEU A 234 19.17 9.45 -1.36
N THR A 235 18.18 10.32 -1.17
CA THR A 235 17.96 11.56 -1.96
C THR A 235 18.59 12.74 -1.28
#